data_2214c11f9f4bf2e0b9fa07a4c46aabe6
#
_entry.id   2214c11f9f4bf2e0b9fa07a4c46aabe6
#
_cell.length_a   1.000
_cell.length_b   1.000
_cell.length_c   1.000
_cell.angle_alpha   90.00
_cell.angle_beta   90.00
_cell.angle_gamma   90.00
#
_symmetry.space_group_name_H-M   'P 1'
#
loop_
_entity.id
_entity.type
_entity.pdbx_description
1 polymer ?
#
loop_
_entity_poly.entity_id
_entity_poly.type
_entity_poly.pdbx_seq_one_letter_code
_entity_poly.pdbx_strand_id
1 'polypeptide(L)'
;MITLLLAAAAAQPATTDPLAPLPQPQVTAPQLQTPKPQSDKPRMAPTQAPAIVAAPATTVPTSWREVFDGIRAGNWASAQAGIAALPQDLITPVAKAELYTAKGSPTVDLQSLQSLIAQAPELPDADQLARMAVTRGATTTPLIIPEKPTVGLGSAPSRYRARPVSGEPLADALRTQLDGYVKADDAANAEAAFLVQAPYLSADARAEAAQRVAWIYYVLGQDFEARRVADYWRTGASGEWGSQASWIAGLASWRLGDCNSAAREFRDVAANGTQRELIAAGYYWAARAEQACRRPQAVQGLLKAAASSAESFYGLLARETLGTETRLPPAPTVSTAAVDALPNVRRAVELAKIGENALAEEMLRHQAKIGSPADQPALLEIAKRLNLAGAQYWLATNGQPGVRIAAAERYPSPSWAPVRGWRVKPDLAFAHIIQESNFRSTAVSPAGAVGLMQVRPGSASDEANAAGMSFSPSSLYDPSYNLEYGQSFIERMRRSAYTGDQLPKVIASYNAGPLPVGRWSTIPDKGDPLLWIESVPYWETRYYVPAVMRNLWVYEGLGNEPQPSLKLLAQHRWPGFPAVR
;
A
#
# COMPACT_ATOMS: atom_id res chain seq x y z
N MET A 1 3.74 -53.99 39.67
CA MET A 1 2.68 -53.77 38.71
C MET A 1 2.68 -52.29 38.39
N ILE A 2 3.32 -51.92 37.28
CA ILE A 2 3.42 -50.55 36.82
C ILE A 2 2.67 -50.50 35.49
N THR A 3 1.58 -49.73 35.44
CA THR A 3 0.76 -49.54 34.25
C THR A 3 1.32 -48.30 33.51
N LEU A 4 1.86 -48.50 32.31
CA LEU A 4 2.22 -47.44 31.38
C LEU A 4 0.94 -46.81 30.76
N LEU A 5 0.75 -45.53 30.93
CA LEU A 5 -0.16 -44.70 30.14
C LEU A 5 0.64 -44.04 29.00
N LEU A 6 0.40 -44.49 27.77
CA LEU A 6 0.86 -43.75 26.58
C LEU A 6 -0.03 -42.50 26.39
N ALA A 7 0.56 -41.31 26.51
CA ALA A 7 -0.05 -40.07 26.07
C ALA A 7 0.24 -39.90 24.58
N ALA A 8 -0.80 -39.89 23.75
CA ALA A 8 -0.71 -39.53 22.35
C ALA A 8 -0.49 -38.00 22.24
N ALA A 9 0.66 -37.61 21.73
CA ALA A 9 0.94 -36.20 21.40
C ALA A 9 0.13 -35.84 20.13
N ALA A 10 -0.87 -34.99 20.30
CA ALA A 10 -1.56 -34.39 19.19
C ALA A 10 -0.60 -33.36 18.51
N ALA A 11 -0.26 -33.62 17.25
CA ALA A 11 0.49 -32.70 16.42
C ALA A 11 -0.32 -31.40 16.24
N GLN A 12 0.23 -30.28 16.69
CA GLN A 12 -0.31 -28.97 16.40
C GLN A 12 -0.07 -28.63 14.92
N PRO A 13 -1.05 -28.04 14.20
CA PRO A 13 -0.83 -27.64 12.82
C PRO A 13 0.20 -26.50 12.77
N ALA A 14 1.15 -26.62 11.86
CA ALA A 14 2.15 -25.60 11.57
C ALA A 14 1.48 -24.26 11.26
N THR A 15 1.87 -23.21 11.96
CA THR A 15 1.45 -21.84 11.69
C THR A 15 1.97 -21.41 10.31
N THR A 16 1.08 -21.32 9.32
CA THR A 16 1.40 -20.75 8.02
C THR A 16 1.65 -19.26 8.16
N ASP A 17 2.79 -18.80 7.64
CA ASP A 17 3.10 -17.37 7.45
C ASP A 17 1.97 -16.73 6.62
N PRO A 18 1.24 -15.71 7.13
CA PRO A 18 0.16 -15.06 6.38
C PRO A 18 0.63 -14.36 5.10
N LEU A 19 1.93 -14.24 4.86
CA LEU A 19 2.53 -13.68 3.65
C LEU A 19 3.29 -14.71 2.80
N ALA A 20 3.28 -16.00 3.16
CA ALA A 20 3.82 -17.04 2.31
C ALA A 20 2.88 -17.24 1.10
N PRO A 21 3.40 -17.36 -0.14
CA PRO A 21 2.57 -17.71 -1.28
C PRO A 21 1.94 -19.08 -1.00
N LEU A 22 0.62 -19.14 -1.12
CA LEU A 22 -0.12 -20.41 -1.00
C LEU A 22 0.44 -21.42 -2.00
N PRO A 23 0.60 -22.70 -1.62
CA PRO A 23 1.00 -23.73 -2.57
C PRO A 23 -0.04 -23.78 -3.70
N GLN A 24 0.44 -23.70 -4.93
CA GLN A 24 -0.40 -23.84 -6.12
C GLN A 24 -1.07 -25.23 -6.08
N PRO A 25 -2.37 -25.35 -6.40
CA PRO A 25 -2.99 -26.65 -6.53
C PRO A 25 -2.28 -27.43 -7.63
N GLN A 26 -1.71 -28.58 -7.28
CA GLN A 26 -1.22 -29.53 -8.27
C GLN A 26 -2.44 -30.03 -9.07
N VAL A 27 -2.53 -29.59 -10.30
CA VAL A 27 -3.47 -30.13 -11.27
C VAL A 27 -2.96 -31.52 -11.65
N THR A 28 -3.46 -32.54 -10.99
CA THR A 28 -3.32 -33.92 -11.45
C THR A 28 -4.11 -34.07 -12.74
N ALA A 29 -3.40 -34.25 -13.83
CA ALA A 29 -4.00 -34.57 -15.12
C ALA A 29 -4.86 -35.86 -15.01
N PRO A 30 -6.08 -35.89 -15.54
CA PRO A 30 -6.87 -37.10 -15.54
C PRO A 30 -6.19 -38.15 -16.43
N GLN A 31 -5.93 -39.33 -15.86
CA GLN A 31 -5.54 -40.49 -16.66
C GLN A 31 -6.67 -40.87 -17.61
N LEU A 32 -6.37 -40.86 -18.89
CA LEU A 32 -7.23 -41.42 -19.93
C LEU A 32 -7.35 -42.92 -19.74
N GLN A 33 -8.51 -43.38 -19.29
CA GLN A 33 -8.89 -44.77 -19.37
C GLN A 33 -9.45 -45.04 -20.78
N THR A 34 -8.81 -45.93 -21.50
CA THR A 34 -9.29 -46.46 -22.79
C THR A 34 -10.52 -47.33 -22.59
N PRO A 35 -11.64 -47.12 -23.29
CA PRO A 35 -12.79 -48.00 -23.22
C PRO A 35 -12.59 -49.24 -24.10
N LYS A 36 -12.95 -50.40 -23.56
CA LYS A 36 -13.14 -51.65 -24.31
C LYS A 36 -14.38 -51.54 -25.20
N PRO A 37 -14.39 -52.19 -26.41
CA PRO A 37 -15.53 -52.13 -27.29
C PRO A 37 -16.63 -53.07 -26.85
N GLN A 38 -17.83 -52.56 -26.69
CA GLN A 38 -19.07 -53.35 -26.71
C GLN A 38 -19.91 -53.00 -27.93
N SER A 39 -20.14 -53.99 -28.73
CA SER A 39 -21.11 -53.98 -29.83
C SER A 39 -22.50 -54.11 -29.26
N ASP A 40 -23.39 -53.17 -29.58
CA ASP A 40 -24.78 -53.42 -29.95
C ASP A 40 -25.43 -52.14 -30.46
N LYS A 41 -25.98 -52.22 -31.70
CA LYS A 41 -26.70 -51.15 -32.34
C LYS A 41 -28.17 -51.16 -31.92
N PRO A 42 -28.73 -50.05 -31.50
CA PRO A 42 -30.16 -49.77 -31.67
C PRO A 42 -30.43 -48.79 -32.84
N ARG A 43 -31.47 -49.11 -33.50
CA ARG A 43 -32.15 -48.53 -34.66
C ARG A 43 -32.39 -47.01 -34.50
N MET A 44 -31.97 -46.21 -35.51
CA MET A 44 -32.23 -44.77 -35.60
C MET A 44 -33.73 -44.45 -35.63
N ALA A 45 -34.16 -43.54 -34.74
CA ALA A 45 -35.36 -42.73 -34.91
C ALA A 45 -35.01 -41.45 -35.67
N PRO A 46 -35.94 -40.80 -36.40
CA PRO A 46 -35.63 -39.68 -37.26
C PRO A 46 -35.18 -38.48 -36.43
N THR A 47 -34.05 -37.93 -36.83
CA THR A 47 -33.41 -36.73 -36.26
C THR A 47 -34.32 -35.52 -36.52
N GLN A 48 -34.88 -34.93 -35.45
CA GLN A 48 -35.39 -33.57 -35.52
C GLN A 48 -34.21 -32.61 -35.76
N ALA A 49 -34.36 -31.73 -36.70
CA ALA A 49 -33.39 -30.66 -36.94
C ALA A 49 -33.18 -29.84 -35.67
N PRO A 50 -31.94 -29.44 -35.35
CA PRO A 50 -31.70 -28.61 -34.19
C PRO A 50 -32.47 -27.29 -34.35
N ALA A 51 -33.29 -26.96 -33.34
CA ALA A 51 -33.93 -25.66 -33.28
C ALA A 51 -32.82 -24.60 -33.32
N ILE A 52 -32.89 -23.69 -34.27
CA ILE A 52 -32.04 -22.51 -34.32
C ILE A 52 -32.35 -21.73 -33.04
N VAL A 53 -31.48 -21.85 -32.02
CA VAL A 53 -31.51 -20.96 -30.87
C VAL A 53 -31.21 -19.57 -31.45
N ALA A 54 -32.21 -18.71 -31.53
CA ALA A 54 -32.02 -17.32 -31.91
C ALA A 54 -30.96 -16.73 -30.99
N ALA A 55 -29.91 -16.14 -31.59
CA ALA A 55 -28.93 -15.39 -30.86
C ALA A 55 -29.66 -14.39 -29.93
N PRO A 56 -29.27 -14.23 -28.67
CA PRO A 56 -29.91 -13.27 -27.79
C PRO A 56 -29.92 -11.90 -28.49
N ALA A 57 -31.10 -11.27 -28.55
CA ALA A 57 -31.24 -9.96 -29.18
C ALA A 57 -30.21 -9.02 -28.54
N THR A 58 -29.32 -8.49 -29.38
CA THR A 58 -28.28 -7.55 -28.92
C THR A 58 -28.99 -6.29 -28.47
N THR A 59 -29.10 -6.07 -27.15
CA THR A 59 -29.62 -4.82 -26.61
C THR A 59 -28.65 -3.71 -26.94
N VAL A 60 -29.13 -2.68 -27.66
CA VAL A 60 -28.32 -1.50 -27.97
C VAL A 60 -28.24 -0.62 -26.74
N PRO A 61 -27.04 -0.32 -26.22
CA PRO A 61 -26.85 0.60 -25.11
C PRO A 61 -27.48 1.98 -25.37
N THR A 62 -28.12 2.54 -24.37
CA THR A 62 -28.77 3.86 -24.41
C THR A 62 -27.97 4.94 -23.70
N SER A 63 -26.87 4.56 -23.07
CA SER A 63 -25.94 5.46 -22.35
C SER A 63 -24.49 5.04 -22.53
N TRP A 64 -23.58 6.00 -22.39
CA TRP A 64 -22.13 5.71 -22.40
C TRP A 64 -21.71 4.73 -21.28
N ARG A 65 -22.37 4.79 -20.13
CA ARG A 65 -22.10 3.85 -19.04
C ARG A 65 -22.38 2.40 -19.47
N GLU A 66 -23.54 2.17 -20.11
CA GLU A 66 -23.87 0.83 -20.63
C GLU A 66 -22.89 0.37 -21.72
N VAL A 67 -22.36 1.29 -22.53
CA VAL A 67 -21.30 0.98 -23.52
C VAL A 67 -20.04 0.49 -22.81
N PHE A 68 -19.54 1.21 -21.81
CA PHE A 68 -18.35 0.81 -21.04
C PHE A 68 -18.59 -0.50 -20.26
N ASP A 69 -19.77 -0.71 -19.70
CA ASP A 69 -20.16 -1.96 -19.05
C ASP A 69 -20.15 -3.12 -20.05
N GLY A 70 -20.64 -2.89 -21.26
CA GLY A 70 -20.60 -3.85 -22.38
C GLY A 70 -19.17 -4.21 -22.78
N ILE A 71 -18.27 -3.22 -22.87
CA ILE A 71 -16.84 -3.44 -23.16
C ILE A 71 -16.21 -4.31 -22.06
N ARG A 72 -16.42 -3.97 -20.80
CA ARG A 72 -15.88 -4.73 -19.64
C ARG A 72 -16.40 -6.17 -19.58
N ALA A 73 -17.66 -6.37 -20.00
CA ALA A 73 -18.29 -7.68 -20.06
C ALA A 73 -17.92 -8.51 -21.30
N GLY A 74 -17.18 -7.94 -22.29
CA GLY A 74 -16.86 -8.60 -23.54
C GLY A 74 -18.05 -8.66 -24.52
N ASN A 75 -19.09 -7.85 -24.31
CA ASN A 75 -20.27 -7.77 -25.17
C ASN A 75 -20.01 -6.83 -26.39
N TRP A 76 -19.03 -7.20 -27.21
CA TRP A 76 -18.46 -6.37 -28.26
C TRP A 76 -19.50 -5.83 -29.25
N ALA A 77 -20.42 -6.67 -29.73
CA ALA A 77 -21.45 -6.27 -30.68
C ALA A 77 -22.41 -5.23 -30.08
N SER A 78 -22.80 -5.39 -28.84
CA SER A 78 -23.62 -4.42 -28.08
C SER A 78 -22.88 -3.10 -27.92
N ALA A 79 -21.61 -3.14 -27.48
CA ALA A 79 -20.79 -1.94 -27.31
C ALA A 79 -20.60 -1.18 -28.63
N GLN A 80 -20.33 -1.87 -29.75
CA GLN A 80 -20.23 -1.27 -31.09
C GLN A 80 -21.52 -0.61 -31.51
N ALA A 81 -22.65 -1.29 -31.32
CA ALA A 81 -23.98 -0.74 -31.64
C ALA A 81 -24.28 0.52 -30.80
N GLY A 82 -23.93 0.52 -29.51
CA GLY A 82 -24.08 1.68 -28.64
C GLY A 82 -23.22 2.86 -29.08
N ILE A 83 -21.94 2.64 -29.41
CA ILE A 83 -21.04 3.69 -29.93
C ILE A 83 -21.57 4.30 -31.23
N ALA A 84 -22.21 3.49 -32.09
CA ALA A 84 -22.79 3.98 -33.33
C ALA A 84 -24.11 4.74 -33.13
N ALA A 85 -24.90 4.37 -32.14
CA ALA A 85 -26.24 4.93 -31.91
C ALA A 85 -26.23 6.20 -31.05
N LEU A 86 -25.26 6.34 -30.14
CA LEU A 86 -25.16 7.48 -29.24
C LEU A 86 -24.63 8.73 -29.97
N PRO A 87 -24.97 9.94 -29.50
CA PRO A 87 -24.43 11.19 -30.03
C PRO A 87 -22.90 11.19 -30.03
N GLN A 88 -22.31 11.64 -31.13
CA GLN A 88 -20.85 11.75 -31.22
C GLN A 88 -20.39 12.97 -30.42
N ASP A 89 -19.65 12.73 -29.35
CA ASP A 89 -19.19 13.72 -28.36
C ASP A 89 -17.75 13.48 -27.90
N LEU A 90 -17.37 14.09 -26.76
CA LEU A 90 -16.03 13.96 -26.18
C LEU A 90 -15.72 12.54 -25.66
N ILE A 91 -16.74 11.74 -25.33
CA ILE A 91 -16.58 10.36 -24.83
C ILE A 91 -16.37 9.37 -25.98
N THR A 92 -16.89 9.66 -27.17
CA THR A 92 -16.81 8.76 -28.33
C THR A 92 -15.37 8.26 -28.61
N PRO A 93 -14.35 9.11 -28.69
CA PRO A 93 -12.97 8.63 -28.91
C PRO A 93 -12.47 7.71 -27.79
N VAL A 94 -12.86 7.98 -26.54
CA VAL A 94 -12.49 7.14 -25.38
C VAL A 94 -13.14 5.77 -25.49
N ALA A 95 -14.44 5.71 -25.75
CA ALA A 95 -15.16 4.45 -25.89
C ALA A 95 -14.65 3.60 -27.08
N LYS A 96 -14.25 4.25 -28.17
CA LYS A 96 -13.60 3.55 -29.31
C LYS A 96 -12.22 3.04 -28.89
N ALA A 97 -11.40 3.83 -28.18
CA ALA A 97 -10.09 3.41 -27.73
C ALA A 97 -10.19 2.20 -26.79
N GLU A 98 -11.05 2.27 -25.77
CA GLU A 98 -11.33 1.17 -24.86
C GLU A 98 -11.78 -0.11 -25.60
N LEU A 99 -12.72 0.02 -26.54
CA LEU A 99 -13.18 -1.12 -27.31
C LEU A 99 -12.07 -1.72 -28.19
N TYR A 100 -11.24 -0.88 -28.84
CA TYR A 100 -10.21 -1.33 -29.76
C TYR A 100 -9.01 -1.98 -29.05
N THR A 101 -8.71 -1.54 -27.85
CA THR A 101 -7.57 -2.02 -27.05
C THR A 101 -7.94 -3.13 -26.07
N ALA A 102 -9.23 -3.38 -25.83
CA ALA A 102 -9.70 -4.40 -24.91
C ALA A 102 -9.22 -5.81 -25.31
N LYS A 103 -8.80 -6.59 -24.33
CA LYS A 103 -8.36 -7.98 -24.55
C LYS A 103 -9.52 -8.83 -25.07
N GLY A 104 -9.34 -9.43 -26.23
CA GLY A 104 -10.36 -10.28 -26.87
C GLY A 104 -11.37 -9.53 -27.70
N SER A 105 -11.22 -8.22 -27.86
CA SER A 105 -12.06 -7.44 -28.79
C SER A 105 -11.87 -7.87 -30.25
N PRO A 106 -12.86 -7.63 -31.13
CA PRO A 106 -12.75 -7.90 -32.57
C PRO A 106 -11.58 -7.16 -33.20
N THR A 107 -10.98 -7.76 -34.21
CA THR A 107 -9.90 -7.13 -34.97
C THR A 107 -10.35 -5.83 -35.62
N VAL A 108 -9.65 -4.74 -35.33
CA VAL A 108 -9.91 -3.41 -35.89
C VAL A 108 -9.11 -3.21 -37.19
N ASP A 109 -9.71 -2.65 -38.21
CA ASP A 109 -9.06 -2.32 -39.47
C ASP A 109 -8.15 -1.10 -39.39
N LEU A 110 -7.23 -0.97 -40.35
CA LEU A 110 -6.23 0.12 -40.37
C LEU A 110 -6.89 1.51 -40.44
N GLN A 111 -7.94 1.67 -41.27
CA GLN A 111 -8.58 2.96 -41.47
C GLN A 111 -9.25 3.45 -40.18
N SER A 112 -9.93 2.58 -39.47
CA SER A 112 -10.54 2.88 -38.15
C SER A 112 -9.50 3.32 -37.11
N LEU A 113 -8.35 2.62 -37.03
CA LEU A 113 -7.27 3.00 -36.15
C LEU A 113 -6.68 4.37 -36.50
N GLN A 114 -6.37 4.60 -37.77
CA GLN A 114 -5.80 5.88 -38.21
C GLN A 114 -6.79 7.04 -38.01
N SER A 115 -8.09 6.82 -38.28
CA SER A 115 -9.12 7.83 -38.05
C SER A 115 -9.23 8.22 -36.57
N LEU A 116 -9.21 7.25 -35.66
CA LEU A 116 -9.26 7.52 -34.22
C LEU A 116 -8.03 8.29 -33.74
N ILE A 117 -6.83 7.87 -34.15
CA ILE A 117 -5.59 8.56 -33.78
C ILE A 117 -5.56 9.99 -34.32
N ALA A 118 -6.00 10.21 -35.58
CA ALA A 118 -6.06 11.55 -36.14
C ALA A 118 -7.08 12.47 -35.43
N GLN A 119 -8.19 11.88 -34.93
CA GLN A 119 -9.21 12.60 -34.17
C GLN A 119 -8.75 12.96 -32.75
N ALA A 120 -7.98 12.09 -32.10
CA ALA A 120 -7.62 12.21 -30.68
C ALA A 120 -6.20 11.67 -30.41
N PRO A 121 -5.15 12.32 -30.95
CA PRO A 121 -3.76 11.89 -30.79
C PRO A 121 -3.24 12.03 -29.35
N GLU A 122 -3.99 12.72 -28.47
CA GLU A 122 -3.67 12.95 -27.06
C GLU A 122 -4.30 11.93 -26.10
N LEU A 123 -4.98 10.89 -26.60
CA LEU A 123 -5.55 9.84 -25.74
C LEU A 123 -4.45 9.02 -25.03
N PRO A 124 -4.71 8.48 -23.83
CA PRO A 124 -3.80 7.54 -23.16
C PRO A 124 -3.42 6.34 -24.02
N ASP A 125 -4.37 5.83 -24.80
CA ASP A 125 -4.20 4.66 -25.67
C ASP A 125 -3.53 4.95 -27.01
N ALA A 126 -3.24 6.22 -27.33
CA ALA A 126 -2.76 6.63 -28.66
C ALA A 126 -1.50 5.85 -29.10
N ASP A 127 -0.56 5.60 -28.21
CA ASP A 127 0.64 4.82 -28.49
C ASP A 127 0.35 3.35 -28.81
N GLN A 128 -0.58 2.72 -28.08
CA GLN A 128 -1.03 1.36 -28.35
C GLN A 128 -1.76 1.29 -29.70
N LEU A 129 -2.65 2.22 -29.96
CA LEU A 129 -3.38 2.32 -31.24
C LEU A 129 -2.42 2.53 -32.42
N ALA A 130 -1.36 3.36 -32.26
CA ALA A 130 -0.35 3.57 -33.29
C ALA A 130 0.44 2.29 -33.57
N ARG A 131 0.85 1.53 -32.55
CA ARG A 131 1.48 0.20 -32.75
C ARG A 131 0.54 -0.78 -33.46
N MET A 132 -0.75 -0.78 -33.11
CA MET A 132 -1.74 -1.61 -33.78
C MET A 132 -1.88 -1.21 -35.26
N ALA A 133 -1.91 0.08 -35.59
CA ALA A 133 -1.96 0.56 -36.98
C ALA A 133 -0.75 0.09 -37.78
N VAL A 134 0.46 0.16 -37.25
CA VAL A 134 1.67 -0.38 -37.90
C VAL A 134 1.53 -1.88 -38.14
N THR A 135 1.05 -2.63 -37.14
CA THR A 135 0.79 -4.09 -37.28
C THR A 135 -0.25 -4.40 -38.36
N ARG A 136 -1.17 -3.47 -38.67
CA ARG A 136 -2.18 -3.57 -39.70
C ARG A 136 -1.72 -3.04 -41.06
N GLY A 137 -0.43 -2.68 -41.21
CA GLY A 137 0.18 -2.30 -42.50
C GLY A 137 0.25 -0.80 -42.74
N ALA A 138 0.17 0.04 -41.72
CA ALA A 138 0.48 1.46 -41.87
C ALA A 138 1.91 1.65 -42.39
N THR A 139 2.08 2.40 -43.45
CA THR A 139 3.38 2.69 -44.08
C THR A 139 4.21 3.68 -43.29
N THR A 140 3.56 4.48 -42.47
CA THR A 140 4.18 5.43 -41.53
C THR A 140 3.54 5.31 -40.17
N THR A 141 4.30 5.50 -39.09
CA THR A 141 3.74 5.54 -37.75
C THR A 141 2.83 6.76 -37.63
N PRO A 142 1.55 6.59 -37.19
CA PRO A 142 0.65 7.72 -36.98
C PRO A 142 1.23 8.72 -35.96
N LEU A 143 0.96 10.01 -36.19
CA LEU A 143 1.40 11.07 -35.27
C LEU A 143 0.57 11.04 -34.00
N ILE A 144 1.25 10.93 -32.87
CA ILE A 144 0.67 10.98 -31.52
C ILE A 144 1.39 12.04 -30.67
N ILE A 145 0.81 12.43 -29.54
CA ILE A 145 1.50 13.29 -28.57
C ILE A 145 2.25 12.36 -27.58
N PRO A 146 3.60 12.37 -27.62
CA PRO A 146 4.37 11.43 -26.81
C PRO A 146 4.35 11.80 -25.31
N GLU A 147 4.35 10.77 -24.46
CA GLU A 147 4.55 10.96 -23.02
C GLU A 147 5.97 11.45 -22.73
N LYS A 148 6.07 12.39 -21.82
CA LYS A 148 7.35 12.87 -21.25
C LYS A 148 7.71 12.06 -20.01
N PRO A 149 9.01 11.89 -19.70
CA PRO A 149 9.44 11.21 -18.49
C PRO A 149 8.86 11.85 -17.23
N THR A 150 8.42 11.01 -16.30
CA THR A 150 7.98 11.45 -14.97
C THR A 150 8.92 10.98 -13.88
N VAL A 151 9.00 11.74 -12.81
CA VAL A 151 9.77 11.46 -11.60
C VAL A 151 8.86 11.48 -10.38
N GLY A 152 9.31 10.85 -9.29
CA GLY A 152 8.66 11.03 -7.99
C GLY A 152 8.87 12.44 -7.46
N LEU A 153 7.79 13.15 -7.13
CA LEU A 153 7.84 14.50 -6.55
C LEU A 153 8.07 14.48 -5.02
N GLY A 154 8.22 13.28 -4.48
CA GLY A 154 8.33 13.00 -3.06
C GLY A 154 7.03 12.52 -2.45
N SER A 155 7.18 11.71 -1.41
CA SER A 155 6.10 11.21 -0.56
C SER A 155 6.38 11.58 0.90
N ALA A 156 5.39 11.43 1.75
CA ALA A 156 5.62 11.50 3.19
C ALA A 156 6.70 10.49 3.60
N PRO A 157 7.64 10.85 4.48
CA PRO A 157 8.67 9.93 4.93
C PRO A 157 8.06 8.68 5.55
N SER A 158 8.58 7.52 5.18
CA SER A 158 8.20 6.24 5.77
C SER A 158 9.45 5.37 5.91
N ARG A 159 9.41 4.40 6.81
CA ARG A 159 10.42 3.34 6.84
C ARG A 159 10.12 2.30 5.78
N TYR A 160 11.17 1.73 5.27
CA TYR A 160 11.11 0.58 4.37
C TYR A 160 12.20 -0.43 4.77
N ARG A 161 12.02 -1.67 4.35
CA ARG A 161 13.02 -2.70 4.60
C ARG A 161 14.30 -2.36 3.84
N ALA A 162 15.44 -2.35 4.55
CA ALA A 162 16.74 -2.13 3.93
C ALA A 162 17.00 -3.18 2.83
N ARG A 163 17.56 -2.74 1.72
CA ARG A 163 17.90 -3.65 0.63
C ARG A 163 19.02 -4.58 1.07
N PRO A 164 18.92 -5.89 0.77
CA PRO A 164 20.01 -6.82 1.03
C PRO A 164 21.31 -6.36 0.38
N VAL A 165 22.43 -6.62 1.03
CA VAL A 165 23.75 -6.46 0.41
C VAL A 165 23.83 -7.43 -0.78
N SER A 166 24.21 -6.93 -1.94
CA SER A 166 24.24 -7.69 -3.20
C SER A 166 25.65 -7.90 -3.72
N GLY A 167 25.86 -8.95 -4.56
CA GLY A 167 27.15 -9.24 -5.15
C GLY A 167 28.09 -10.08 -4.26
N GLU A 168 27.60 -10.58 -3.13
CA GLU A 168 28.32 -11.46 -2.20
C GLU A 168 27.56 -12.79 -2.05
N PRO A 169 27.90 -13.85 -2.81
CA PRO A 169 27.18 -15.13 -2.75
C PRO A 169 27.13 -15.74 -1.34
N LEU A 170 28.17 -15.51 -0.53
CA LEU A 170 28.23 -15.97 0.85
C LEU A 170 27.19 -15.26 1.72
N ALA A 171 27.03 -13.95 1.55
CA ALA A 171 26.00 -13.17 2.25
C ALA A 171 24.58 -13.61 1.84
N ASP A 172 24.36 -13.92 0.55
CA ASP A 172 23.07 -14.40 0.05
C ASP A 172 22.72 -15.77 0.64
N ALA A 173 23.67 -16.69 0.71
CA ALA A 173 23.50 -18.02 1.31
C ALA A 173 23.21 -17.91 2.81
N LEU A 174 23.99 -17.11 3.54
CA LEU A 174 23.77 -16.87 4.97
C LEU A 174 22.40 -16.22 5.24
N ARG A 175 21.99 -15.25 4.43
CA ARG A 175 20.69 -14.60 4.57
C ARG A 175 19.55 -15.60 4.47
N THR A 176 19.61 -16.51 3.49
CA THR A 176 18.62 -17.57 3.31
C THR A 176 18.56 -18.48 4.53
N GLN A 177 19.70 -18.81 5.12
CA GLN A 177 19.77 -19.61 6.35
C GLN A 177 19.19 -18.85 7.55
N LEU A 178 19.58 -17.57 7.72
CA LEU A 178 19.09 -16.71 8.79
C LEU A 178 17.57 -16.47 8.73
N ASP A 179 16.98 -16.38 7.53
CA ASP A 179 15.52 -16.23 7.38
C ASP A 179 14.75 -17.41 7.99
N GLY A 180 15.32 -18.62 7.99
CA GLY A 180 14.79 -19.78 8.69
C GLY A 180 14.80 -19.61 10.21
N TYR A 181 15.91 -19.16 10.75
CA TYR A 181 16.06 -18.93 12.20
C TYR A 181 15.20 -17.75 12.69
N VAL A 182 15.08 -16.67 11.88
CA VAL A 182 14.18 -15.54 12.18
C VAL A 182 12.73 -16.01 12.31
N LYS A 183 12.28 -16.91 11.43
CA LYS A 183 10.92 -17.47 11.49
C LYS A 183 10.69 -18.41 12.69
N ALA A 184 11.77 -19.02 13.16
CA ALA A 184 11.75 -19.96 14.29
C ALA A 184 12.05 -19.28 15.64
N ASP A 185 12.32 -17.98 15.66
CA ASP A 185 12.83 -17.23 16.82
C ASP A 185 14.07 -17.89 17.48
N ASP A 186 14.95 -18.47 16.64
CA ASP A 186 16.12 -19.24 17.09
C ASP A 186 17.40 -18.38 17.01
N ALA A 187 17.60 -17.56 18.02
CA ALA A 187 18.71 -16.62 18.09
C ALA A 187 20.10 -17.32 18.21
N ALA A 188 20.18 -18.40 18.99
CA ALA A 188 21.45 -19.07 19.25
C ALA A 188 22.02 -19.74 18.00
N ASN A 189 21.20 -20.48 17.26
CA ASN A 189 21.63 -21.10 16.01
C ASN A 189 21.85 -20.07 14.90
N ALA A 190 21.08 -18.98 14.89
CA ALA A 190 21.31 -17.86 13.98
C ALA A 190 22.68 -17.21 14.23
N GLU A 191 23.05 -16.96 15.48
CA GLU A 191 24.37 -16.41 15.83
C GLU A 191 25.48 -17.40 15.49
N ALA A 192 25.34 -18.68 15.83
CA ALA A 192 26.34 -19.70 15.50
C ALA A 192 26.60 -19.77 13.99
N ALA A 193 25.56 -19.80 13.18
CA ALA A 193 25.67 -19.79 11.71
C ALA A 193 26.36 -18.50 11.20
N PHE A 194 26.01 -17.36 11.77
CA PHE A 194 26.63 -16.08 11.42
C PHE A 194 28.13 -16.04 11.77
N LEU A 195 28.52 -16.47 12.97
CA LEU A 195 29.92 -16.42 13.43
C LEU A 195 30.86 -17.22 12.54
N VAL A 196 30.43 -18.34 11.97
CA VAL A 196 31.21 -19.13 11.02
C VAL A 196 31.54 -18.33 9.75
N GLN A 197 30.61 -17.51 9.28
CA GLN A 197 30.71 -16.78 8.03
C GLN A 197 31.31 -15.36 8.19
N ALA A 198 31.16 -14.76 9.38
CA ALA A 198 31.49 -13.37 9.63
C ALA A 198 32.90 -12.92 9.20
N PRO A 199 33.98 -13.73 9.33
CA PRO A 199 35.33 -13.34 8.90
C PRO A 199 35.45 -13.14 7.37
N TYR A 200 34.56 -13.73 6.59
CA TYR A 200 34.62 -13.75 5.13
C TYR A 200 33.66 -12.76 4.47
N LEU A 201 32.84 -12.06 5.25
CA LEU A 201 31.86 -11.08 4.79
C LEU A 201 32.46 -9.67 4.74
N SER A 202 31.97 -8.85 3.82
CA SER A 202 32.23 -7.40 3.88
C SER A 202 31.64 -6.79 5.16
N ALA A 203 32.07 -5.58 5.51
CA ALA A 203 31.56 -4.89 6.68
C ALA A 203 30.03 -4.67 6.64
N ASP A 204 29.50 -4.32 5.46
CA ASP A 204 28.05 -4.11 5.28
C ASP A 204 27.26 -5.43 5.34
N ALA A 205 27.78 -6.52 4.79
CA ALA A 205 27.16 -7.84 4.88
C ALA A 205 27.19 -8.40 6.31
N ARG A 206 28.27 -8.13 7.06
CA ARG A 206 28.34 -8.45 8.50
C ARG A 206 27.26 -7.68 9.28
N ALA A 207 27.12 -6.38 9.00
CA ALA A 207 26.11 -5.55 9.68
C ALA A 207 24.67 -6.02 9.35
N GLU A 208 24.41 -6.44 8.10
CA GLU A 208 23.12 -7.04 7.72
C GLU A 208 22.84 -8.30 8.54
N ALA A 209 23.79 -9.25 8.56
CA ALA A 209 23.64 -10.51 9.29
C ALA A 209 23.50 -10.26 10.80
N ALA A 210 24.34 -9.39 11.35
CA ALA A 210 24.29 -9.02 12.79
C ALA A 210 22.95 -8.37 13.16
N GLN A 211 22.43 -7.48 12.31
CA GLN A 211 21.12 -6.87 12.53
C GLN A 211 20.02 -7.92 12.62
N ARG A 212 20.01 -8.92 11.73
CA ARG A 212 19.01 -10.01 11.73
C ARG A 212 19.11 -10.87 13.00
N VAL A 213 20.32 -11.26 13.39
CA VAL A 213 20.56 -12.03 14.62
C VAL A 213 20.18 -11.21 15.85
N ALA A 214 20.64 -9.96 15.94
CA ALA A 214 20.33 -9.07 17.05
C ALA A 214 18.81 -8.82 17.17
N TRP A 215 18.10 -8.76 16.05
CA TRP A 215 16.64 -8.62 16.05
C TRP A 215 15.95 -9.81 16.70
N ILE A 216 16.40 -11.05 16.45
CA ILE A 216 15.82 -12.24 17.11
C ILE A 216 16.03 -12.13 18.63
N TYR A 217 17.25 -11.85 19.08
CA TYR A 217 17.54 -11.64 20.51
C TYR A 217 16.65 -10.54 21.12
N TYR A 218 16.51 -9.42 20.41
CA TYR A 218 15.70 -8.30 20.88
C TYR A 218 14.22 -8.66 21.06
N VAL A 219 13.63 -9.39 20.09
CA VAL A 219 12.23 -9.84 20.16
C VAL A 219 12.02 -10.82 21.30
N LEU A 220 13.01 -11.66 21.59
CA LEU A 220 12.99 -12.60 22.72
C LEU A 220 13.25 -11.92 24.08
N GLY A 221 13.50 -10.61 24.12
CA GLY A 221 13.82 -9.89 25.35
C GLY A 221 15.24 -10.11 25.86
N GLN A 222 16.11 -10.71 25.05
CA GLN A 222 17.54 -10.93 25.36
C GLN A 222 18.33 -9.68 24.95
N ASP A 223 18.07 -8.57 25.64
CA ASP A 223 18.56 -7.24 25.24
C ASP A 223 20.07 -7.10 25.33
N PHE A 224 20.73 -7.81 26.25
CA PHE A 224 22.18 -7.78 26.37
C PHE A 224 22.85 -8.38 25.13
N GLU A 225 22.39 -9.55 24.69
CA GLU A 225 22.87 -10.24 23.49
C GLU A 225 22.53 -9.45 22.23
N ALA A 226 21.33 -8.90 22.15
CA ALA A 226 20.92 -8.06 21.03
C ALA A 226 21.87 -6.86 20.86
N ARG A 227 22.18 -6.15 21.96
CA ARG A 227 23.12 -5.04 21.95
C ARG A 227 24.53 -5.50 21.58
N ARG A 228 25.02 -6.56 22.20
CA ARG A 228 26.36 -7.10 21.97
C ARG A 228 26.59 -7.43 20.51
N VAL A 229 25.66 -8.19 19.90
CA VAL A 229 25.78 -8.60 18.50
C VAL A 229 25.69 -7.39 17.58
N ALA A 230 24.71 -6.52 17.76
CA ALA A 230 24.50 -5.36 16.91
C ALA A 230 25.67 -4.37 16.97
N ASP A 231 26.14 -4.02 18.17
CA ASP A 231 27.20 -3.01 18.35
C ASP A 231 28.57 -3.50 17.85
N TYR A 232 28.94 -4.75 18.14
CA TYR A 232 30.24 -5.30 17.75
C TYR A 232 30.38 -5.45 16.23
N TRP A 233 29.38 -6.06 15.57
CA TRP A 233 29.51 -6.47 14.18
C TRP A 233 29.14 -5.40 13.15
N ARG A 234 28.55 -4.25 13.56
CA ARG A 234 28.35 -3.10 12.67
C ARG A 234 29.61 -2.29 12.41
N THR A 235 30.70 -2.57 13.14
CA THR A 235 31.96 -1.81 13.03
C THR A 235 32.50 -1.87 11.60
N GLY A 236 32.76 -0.68 11.02
CA GLY A 236 33.26 -0.52 9.67
C GLY A 236 32.18 -0.55 8.58
N ALA A 237 30.91 -0.77 8.92
CA ALA A 237 29.81 -0.65 7.96
C ALA A 237 29.52 0.81 7.66
N SER A 238 29.35 1.13 6.39
CA SER A 238 29.06 2.47 5.89
C SER A 238 27.64 2.60 5.32
N GLY A 239 26.93 1.49 5.17
CA GLY A 239 25.63 1.40 4.55
C GLY A 239 24.46 1.48 5.53
N GLU A 240 23.27 1.30 4.99
CA GLU A 240 22.02 1.37 5.75
C GLU A 240 21.94 0.31 6.86
N TRP A 241 22.57 -0.87 6.67
CA TRP A 241 22.56 -1.94 7.66
C TRP A 241 23.34 -1.59 8.94
N GLY A 242 24.39 -0.77 8.85
CA GLY A 242 25.05 -0.20 10.04
C GLY A 242 24.08 0.61 10.90
N SER A 243 23.31 1.51 10.29
CA SER A 243 22.29 2.30 10.98
C SER A 243 21.15 1.45 11.55
N GLN A 244 20.73 0.39 10.84
CA GLN A 244 19.71 -0.55 11.32
C GLN A 244 20.23 -1.37 12.53
N ALA A 245 21.50 -1.75 12.53
CA ALA A 245 22.13 -2.41 13.68
C ALA A 245 22.24 -1.45 14.87
N SER A 246 22.68 -0.20 14.65
CA SER A 246 22.71 0.85 15.69
C SER A 246 21.32 1.10 16.29
N TRP A 247 20.26 1.03 15.44
CA TRP A 247 18.90 1.17 15.92
C TRP A 247 18.53 0.08 16.94
N ILE A 248 18.87 -1.19 16.68
CA ILE A 248 18.60 -2.29 17.61
C ILE A 248 19.46 -2.16 18.87
N ALA A 249 20.77 -1.83 18.72
CA ALA A 249 21.64 -1.59 19.86
C ALA A 249 21.12 -0.48 20.76
N GLY A 250 20.57 0.59 20.18
CA GLY A 250 19.92 1.71 20.87
C GLY A 250 18.67 1.29 21.63
N LEU A 251 17.77 0.54 21.00
CA LEU A 251 16.54 0.03 21.62
C LEU A 251 16.85 -0.96 22.76
N ALA A 252 17.80 -1.87 22.56
CA ALA A 252 18.25 -2.81 23.58
C ALA A 252 18.89 -2.08 24.77
N SER A 253 19.76 -1.09 24.52
CA SER A 253 20.33 -0.24 25.56
C SER A 253 19.26 0.53 26.35
N TRP A 254 18.23 1.03 25.65
CA TRP A 254 17.08 1.69 26.30
C TRP A 254 16.33 0.74 27.23
N ARG A 255 16.05 -0.49 26.81
CA ARG A 255 15.41 -1.51 27.66
C ARG A 255 16.27 -1.90 28.86
N LEU A 256 17.59 -1.96 28.68
CA LEU A 256 18.53 -2.22 29.76
C LEU A 256 18.67 -1.04 30.73
N GLY A 257 18.11 0.14 30.42
CA GLY A 257 18.27 1.35 31.25
C GLY A 257 19.62 2.05 31.06
N ASP A 258 20.43 1.63 30.10
CA ASP A 258 21.71 2.26 29.76
C ASP A 258 21.47 3.45 28.81
N CYS A 259 21.09 4.57 29.42
CA CYS A 259 20.81 5.80 28.69
C CYS A 259 22.04 6.35 27.93
N ASN A 260 23.26 6.09 28.37
CA ASN A 260 24.48 6.56 27.73
C ASN A 260 24.69 5.84 26.38
N SER A 261 24.64 4.51 26.41
CA SER A 261 24.74 3.72 25.20
C SER A 261 23.57 3.99 24.27
N ALA A 262 22.33 4.07 24.77
CA ALA A 262 21.17 4.41 23.97
C ALA A 262 21.33 5.76 23.24
N ALA A 263 21.78 6.81 23.96
CA ALA A 263 22.01 8.13 23.37
C ALA A 263 23.07 8.12 22.26
N ARG A 264 24.14 7.34 22.44
CA ARG A 264 25.21 7.18 21.44
C ARG A 264 24.68 6.48 20.20
N GLU A 265 24.01 5.34 20.36
CA GLU A 265 23.50 4.53 19.26
C GLU A 265 22.44 5.27 18.45
N PHE A 266 21.49 5.95 19.09
CA PHE A 266 20.48 6.73 18.38
C PHE A 266 21.05 7.95 17.65
N ARG A 267 22.13 8.59 18.17
CA ARG A 267 22.85 9.62 17.42
C ARG A 267 23.57 9.05 16.21
N ASP A 268 24.12 7.86 16.32
CA ASP A 268 24.75 7.18 15.19
C ASP A 268 23.73 6.90 14.08
N VAL A 269 22.53 6.43 14.44
CA VAL A 269 21.41 6.29 13.50
C VAL A 269 21.08 7.62 12.81
N ALA A 270 21.01 8.71 13.59
CA ALA A 270 20.68 10.03 13.04
C ALA A 270 21.77 10.59 12.11
N ALA A 271 23.04 10.28 12.37
CA ALA A 271 24.19 10.74 11.59
C ALA A 271 24.41 9.93 10.30
N ASN A 272 24.17 8.62 10.34
CA ASN A 272 24.55 7.69 9.28
C ASN A 272 23.34 7.07 8.53
N GLY A 273 22.11 7.31 9.01
CA GLY A 273 20.90 6.81 8.37
C GLY A 273 20.64 7.43 7.01
N THR A 274 20.01 6.67 6.11
CA THR A 274 19.63 7.12 4.76
C THR A 274 18.13 7.40 4.65
N GLN A 275 17.33 6.76 5.50
CA GLN A 275 15.87 6.94 5.52
C GLN A 275 15.48 8.12 6.40
N ARG A 276 14.82 9.13 5.83
CA ARG A 276 14.43 10.35 6.55
C ARG A 276 13.64 10.08 7.84
N GLU A 277 12.75 9.08 7.82
CA GLU A 277 11.97 8.67 8.99
C GLU A 277 12.87 8.05 10.07
N LEU A 278 13.84 7.22 9.71
CA LEU A 278 14.77 6.60 10.65
C LEU A 278 15.73 7.66 11.26
N ILE A 279 16.17 8.63 10.46
CA ILE A 279 16.97 9.76 10.94
C ILE A 279 16.19 10.58 11.98
N ALA A 280 14.93 10.92 11.69
CA ALA A 280 14.08 11.64 12.64
C ALA A 280 13.85 10.82 13.93
N ALA A 281 13.65 9.50 13.79
CA ALA A 281 13.56 8.58 14.93
C ALA A 281 14.84 8.59 15.77
N GLY A 282 16.02 8.53 15.12
CA GLY A 282 17.32 8.59 15.80
C GLY A 282 17.47 9.85 16.64
N TYR A 283 17.16 11.02 16.10
CA TYR A 283 17.19 12.27 16.86
C TYR A 283 16.19 12.29 18.01
N TYR A 284 14.96 11.86 17.78
CA TYR A 284 13.92 11.85 18.81
C TYR A 284 14.28 10.91 19.97
N TRP A 285 14.72 9.68 19.67
CA TRP A 285 15.11 8.72 20.69
C TRP A 285 16.42 9.09 21.38
N ALA A 286 17.36 9.75 20.69
CA ALA A 286 18.53 10.33 21.31
C ALA A 286 18.14 11.43 22.33
N ALA A 287 17.17 12.29 22.00
CA ALA A 287 16.66 13.28 22.94
C ALA A 287 16.06 12.64 24.19
N ARG A 288 15.27 11.56 24.03
CA ARG A 288 14.73 10.80 25.15
C ARG A 288 15.82 10.19 26.03
N ALA A 289 16.85 9.61 25.39
CA ALA A 289 17.96 9.01 26.11
C ALA A 289 18.78 10.06 26.90
N GLU A 290 18.99 11.25 26.31
CA GLU A 290 19.64 12.36 27.02
C GLU A 290 18.83 12.87 28.21
N GLN A 291 17.49 12.91 28.07
CA GLN A 291 16.60 13.25 29.18
C GLN A 291 16.70 12.20 30.31
N ALA A 292 16.70 10.91 29.95
CA ALA A 292 16.85 9.82 30.91
C ALA A 292 18.23 9.88 31.64
N CYS A 293 19.28 10.29 30.94
CA CYS A 293 20.60 10.54 31.47
C CYS A 293 20.74 11.86 32.28
N ARG A 294 19.65 12.62 32.45
CA ARG A 294 19.62 13.93 33.11
C ARG A 294 20.55 14.97 32.48
N ARG A 295 20.65 14.98 31.14
CA ARG A 295 21.41 15.94 30.32
C ARG A 295 20.48 16.84 29.50
N PRO A 296 19.64 17.69 30.13
CA PRO A 296 18.60 18.46 29.47
C PRO A 296 19.13 19.45 28.40
N GLN A 297 20.39 19.90 28.51
CA GLN A 297 21.03 20.81 27.57
C GLN A 297 21.14 20.25 26.15
N ALA A 298 21.17 18.92 25.99
CA ALA A 298 21.24 18.28 24.68
C ALA A 298 19.86 18.04 24.05
N VAL A 299 18.78 18.02 24.85
CA VAL A 299 17.45 17.57 24.43
C VAL A 299 16.84 18.47 23.38
N GLN A 300 16.84 19.80 23.60
CA GLN A 300 16.18 20.74 22.70
C GLN A 300 16.78 20.71 21.28
N GLY A 301 18.11 20.64 21.17
CA GLY A 301 18.80 20.57 19.87
C GLY A 301 18.41 19.33 19.06
N LEU A 302 18.35 18.19 19.74
CA LEU A 302 17.96 16.91 19.13
C LEU A 302 16.48 16.90 18.71
N LEU A 303 15.58 17.41 19.56
CA LEU A 303 14.17 17.55 19.18
C LEU A 303 13.98 18.50 17.98
N LYS A 304 14.71 19.62 17.92
CA LYS A 304 14.67 20.53 16.75
C LYS A 304 15.16 19.84 15.48
N ALA A 305 16.19 19.01 15.58
CA ALA A 305 16.68 18.23 14.46
C ALA A 305 15.63 17.20 13.97
N ALA A 306 14.98 16.47 14.88
CA ALA A 306 13.85 15.59 14.53
C ALA A 306 12.68 16.37 13.89
N ALA A 307 12.30 17.51 14.47
CA ALA A 307 11.20 18.37 14.05
C ALA A 307 11.40 18.98 12.63
N SER A 308 12.64 19.02 12.12
CA SER A 308 12.92 19.46 10.75
C SER A 308 12.29 18.58 9.68
N SER A 309 12.01 17.32 9.99
CA SER A 309 11.27 16.37 9.14
C SER A 309 9.76 16.48 9.38
N ALA A 310 9.15 17.55 8.87
CA ALA A 310 7.79 18.00 9.22
C ALA A 310 6.67 16.97 8.98
N GLU A 311 6.84 16.05 8.03
CA GLU A 311 5.86 15.01 7.69
C GLU A 311 6.28 13.62 8.19
N SER A 312 7.32 13.49 9.01
CA SER A 312 7.68 12.20 9.58
C SER A 312 6.92 11.96 10.89
N PHE A 313 6.72 10.70 11.25
CA PHE A 313 6.07 10.33 12.50
C PHE A 313 6.81 10.93 13.71
N TYR A 314 8.13 10.75 13.77
CA TYR A 314 8.94 11.29 14.86
C TYR A 314 9.18 12.80 14.76
N GLY A 315 9.09 13.37 13.55
CA GLY A 315 9.14 14.82 13.37
C GLY A 315 7.92 15.52 13.96
N LEU A 316 6.72 14.95 13.74
CA LEU A 316 5.48 15.46 14.35
C LEU A 316 5.49 15.30 15.87
N LEU A 317 5.95 14.15 16.41
CA LEU A 317 6.13 13.95 17.85
C LEU A 317 7.10 14.98 18.44
N ALA A 318 8.20 15.27 17.76
CA ALA A 318 9.16 16.27 18.20
C ALA A 318 8.57 17.68 18.20
N ARG A 319 7.78 18.04 17.18
CA ARG A 319 7.08 19.32 17.10
C ARG A 319 6.08 19.49 18.25
N GLU A 320 5.28 18.47 18.51
CA GLU A 320 4.33 18.45 19.64
C GLU A 320 5.08 18.58 20.97
N THR A 321 6.18 17.84 21.16
CA THR A 321 7.01 17.93 22.39
C THR A 321 7.62 19.32 22.57
N LEU A 322 7.99 20.01 21.48
CA LEU A 322 8.51 21.37 21.52
C LEU A 322 7.42 22.45 21.62
N GLY A 323 6.13 22.08 21.51
CA GLY A 323 5.03 23.05 21.45
C GLY A 323 5.04 23.91 20.19
N THR A 324 5.57 23.37 19.08
CA THR A 324 5.62 24.07 17.79
C THR A 324 4.52 23.55 16.84
N GLU A 325 4.24 24.31 15.77
CA GLU A 325 3.17 23.96 14.82
C GLU A 325 3.38 22.57 14.20
N THR A 326 2.36 21.73 14.31
CA THR A 326 2.34 20.35 13.78
C THR A 326 1.61 20.24 12.43
N ARG A 327 0.84 21.28 12.07
CA ARG A 327 0.05 21.29 10.83
C ARG A 327 0.93 21.56 9.63
N LEU A 328 0.58 20.96 8.52
CA LEU A 328 1.18 21.32 7.23
C LEU A 328 0.67 22.67 6.76
N PRO A 329 1.51 23.46 6.07
CA PRO A 329 1.03 24.67 5.41
C PRO A 329 -0.09 24.31 4.41
N PRO A 330 -1.16 25.12 4.33
CA PRO A 330 -2.23 24.90 3.35
C PRO A 330 -1.67 25.01 1.93
N ALA A 331 -2.31 24.26 1.02
CA ALA A 331 -1.98 24.36 -0.40
C ALA A 331 -2.41 25.74 -0.95
N PRO A 332 -1.66 26.32 -1.90
CA PRO A 332 -2.06 27.55 -2.55
C PRO A 332 -3.30 27.32 -3.43
N THR A 333 -4.16 28.33 -3.53
CA THR A 333 -5.27 28.32 -4.49
C THR A 333 -4.73 28.44 -5.91
N VAL A 334 -5.16 27.56 -6.81
CA VAL A 334 -4.70 27.49 -8.20
C VAL A 334 -5.88 27.69 -9.15
N SER A 335 -5.73 28.57 -10.15
CA SER A 335 -6.69 28.71 -11.24
C SER A 335 -6.58 27.55 -12.22
N THR A 336 -7.72 27.02 -12.67
CA THR A 336 -7.78 25.94 -13.67
C THR A 336 -7.95 26.44 -15.11
N ALA A 337 -8.11 27.77 -15.31
CA ALA A 337 -8.43 28.38 -16.62
C ALA A 337 -7.46 27.96 -17.74
N ALA A 338 -6.19 27.72 -17.44
CA ALA A 338 -5.18 27.31 -18.42
C ALA A 338 -5.42 25.87 -18.95
N VAL A 339 -6.09 25.00 -18.18
CA VAL A 339 -6.28 23.60 -18.53
C VAL A 339 -7.73 23.22 -18.85
N ASP A 340 -8.71 24.05 -18.50
CA ASP A 340 -10.15 23.73 -18.66
C ASP A 340 -10.54 23.39 -20.12
N ALA A 341 -9.84 24.00 -21.11
CA ALA A 341 -10.10 23.75 -22.53
C ALA A 341 -9.37 22.52 -23.11
N LEU A 342 -8.43 21.92 -22.37
CA LEU A 342 -7.65 20.78 -22.84
C LEU A 342 -8.56 19.55 -23.09
N PRO A 343 -8.42 18.86 -24.23
CA PRO A 343 -9.33 17.76 -24.59
C PRO A 343 -9.43 16.68 -23.51
N ASN A 344 -8.31 16.22 -22.94
CA ASN A 344 -8.34 15.19 -21.91
C ASN A 344 -8.96 15.67 -20.59
N VAL A 345 -8.83 16.97 -20.25
CA VAL A 345 -9.50 17.55 -19.07
C VAL A 345 -11.01 17.58 -19.29
N ARG A 346 -11.47 17.99 -20.47
CA ARG A 346 -12.89 17.98 -20.82
C ARG A 346 -13.46 16.57 -20.83
N ARG A 347 -12.73 15.58 -21.37
CA ARG A 347 -13.11 14.16 -21.30
C ARG A 347 -13.20 13.66 -19.88
N ALA A 348 -12.23 14.00 -19.03
CA ALA A 348 -12.26 13.62 -17.61
C ALA A 348 -13.51 14.15 -16.91
N VAL A 349 -13.93 15.39 -17.21
CA VAL A 349 -15.16 15.98 -16.66
C VAL A 349 -16.39 15.19 -17.11
N GLU A 350 -16.51 14.86 -18.39
CA GLU A 350 -17.68 14.10 -18.90
C GLU A 350 -17.69 12.66 -18.38
N LEU A 351 -16.53 11.99 -18.31
CA LEU A 351 -16.40 10.64 -17.75
C LEU A 351 -16.79 10.61 -16.26
N ALA A 352 -16.35 11.59 -15.48
CA ALA A 352 -16.70 11.70 -14.07
C ALA A 352 -18.22 11.88 -13.86
N LYS A 353 -18.90 12.65 -14.72
CA LYS A 353 -20.38 12.84 -14.67
C LYS A 353 -21.15 11.54 -14.83
N ILE A 354 -20.65 10.62 -15.63
CA ILE A 354 -21.27 9.29 -15.85
C ILE A 354 -20.74 8.21 -14.90
N GLY A 355 -19.86 8.58 -13.96
CA GLY A 355 -19.29 7.66 -12.95
C GLY A 355 -18.14 6.80 -13.45
N GLU A 356 -17.57 7.08 -14.62
CA GLU A 356 -16.37 6.41 -15.16
C GLU A 356 -15.10 7.03 -14.57
N ASN A 357 -15.00 7.00 -13.23
CA ASN A 357 -13.95 7.69 -12.48
C ASN A 357 -12.53 7.17 -12.79
N ALA A 358 -12.38 5.86 -13.04
CA ALA A 358 -11.08 5.29 -13.38
C ALA A 358 -10.52 5.86 -14.69
N LEU A 359 -11.37 5.97 -15.71
CA LEU A 359 -11.01 6.58 -16.99
C LEU A 359 -10.78 8.08 -16.85
N ALA A 360 -11.61 8.78 -16.06
CA ALA A 360 -11.42 10.19 -15.78
C ALA A 360 -10.06 10.48 -15.11
N GLU A 361 -9.67 9.65 -14.13
CA GLU A 361 -8.35 9.72 -13.47
C GLU A 361 -7.21 9.48 -14.46
N GLU A 362 -7.38 8.53 -15.37
CA GLU A 362 -6.38 8.21 -16.39
C GLU A 362 -6.17 9.37 -17.36
N MET A 363 -7.25 10.03 -17.81
CA MET A 363 -7.19 11.23 -18.66
C MET A 363 -6.34 12.32 -17.99
N LEU A 364 -6.56 12.60 -16.69
CA LEU A 364 -5.82 13.64 -15.97
C LEU A 364 -4.34 13.25 -15.76
N ARG A 365 -4.07 12.01 -15.40
CA ARG A 365 -2.69 11.50 -15.24
C ARG A 365 -1.92 11.54 -16.55
N HIS A 366 -2.57 11.14 -17.64
CA HIS A 366 -1.97 11.18 -18.97
C HIS A 366 -1.73 12.62 -19.44
N GLN A 367 -2.70 13.52 -19.20
CA GLN A 367 -2.53 14.95 -19.52
C GLN A 367 -1.31 15.55 -18.83
N ALA A 368 -1.02 15.17 -17.58
CA ALA A 368 0.19 15.63 -16.88
C ALA A 368 1.49 15.11 -17.51
N LYS A 369 1.45 13.96 -18.19
CA LYS A 369 2.61 13.39 -18.87
C LYS A 369 2.87 14.04 -20.23
N ILE A 370 1.81 14.40 -20.98
CA ILE A 370 1.93 14.98 -22.32
C ILE A 370 1.98 16.50 -22.34
N GLY A 371 1.39 17.16 -21.33
CA GLY A 371 1.24 18.60 -21.21
C GLY A 371 2.50 19.36 -20.74
N SER A 372 2.28 20.59 -20.26
CA SER A 372 3.31 21.39 -19.62
C SER A 372 3.47 21.02 -18.13
N PRO A 373 4.70 20.99 -17.58
CA PRO A 373 4.90 20.84 -16.13
C PRO A 373 4.16 21.91 -15.31
N ALA A 374 4.00 23.11 -15.86
CA ALA A 374 3.29 24.21 -15.20
C ALA A 374 1.78 23.97 -15.04
N ASP A 375 1.19 23.06 -15.84
CA ASP A 375 -0.24 22.76 -15.79
C ASP A 375 -0.60 21.81 -14.63
N GLN A 376 0.35 21.10 -14.07
CA GLN A 376 0.09 20.04 -13.10
C GLN A 376 -0.64 20.50 -11.83
N PRO A 377 -0.35 21.68 -11.21
CA PRO A 377 -1.14 22.17 -10.09
C PRO A 377 -2.61 22.42 -10.45
N ALA A 378 -2.88 22.88 -11.68
CA ALA A 378 -4.24 23.10 -12.17
C ALA A 378 -4.97 21.76 -12.44
N LEU A 379 -4.29 20.76 -13.02
CA LEU A 379 -4.83 19.41 -13.20
C LEU A 379 -5.17 18.75 -11.85
N LEU A 380 -4.34 18.99 -10.84
CA LEU A 380 -4.59 18.51 -9.48
C LEU A 380 -5.86 19.15 -8.90
N GLU A 381 -6.06 20.46 -9.10
CA GLU A 381 -7.29 21.14 -8.67
C GLU A 381 -8.53 20.62 -9.41
N ILE A 382 -8.43 20.26 -10.70
CA ILE A 382 -9.49 19.57 -11.43
C ILE A 382 -9.80 18.20 -10.77
N ALA A 383 -8.77 17.41 -10.43
CA ALA A 383 -8.96 16.12 -9.78
C ALA A 383 -9.70 16.26 -8.44
N LYS A 384 -9.38 17.28 -7.63
CA LYS A 384 -10.08 17.59 -6.38
C LYS A 384 -11.55 17.92 -6.63
N ARG A 385 -11.83 18.84 -7.55
CA ARG A 385 -13.21 19.26 -7.90
C ARG A 385 -14.07 18.09 -8.38
N LEU A 386 -13.47 17.15 -9.11
CA LEU A 386 -14.15 15.96 -9.62
C LEU A 386 -14.19 14.79 -8.61
N ASN A 387 -13.67 14.98 -7.41
CA ASN A 387 -13.60 13.93 -6.37
C ASN A 387 -12.81 12.68 -6.82
N LEU A 388 -11.76 12.89 -7.65
CA LEU A 388 -10.89 11.86 -8.22
C LEU A 388 -9.63 11.72 -7.36
N ALA A 389 -9.78 11.11 -6.19
CA ALA A 389 -8.73 11.06 -5.17
C ALA A 389 -7.48 10.29 -5.61
N GLY A 390 -7.62 9.26 -6.45
CA GLY A 390 -6.49 8.52 -7.02
C GLY A 390 -5.65 9.38 -7.98
N ALA A 391 -6.30 10.20 -8.81
CA ALA A 391 -5.60 11.16 -9.66
C ALA A 391 -4.95 12.28 -8.84
N GLN A 392 -5.66 12.83 -7.82
CA GLN A 392 -5.09 13.82 -6.92
C GLN A 392 -3.81 13.31 -6.27
N TYR A 393 -3.85 12.13 -5.65
CA TYR A 393 -2.68 11.53 -4.99
C TYR A 393 -1.53 11.32 -5.98
N TRP A 394 -1.84 10.76 -7.16
CA TRP A 394 -0.83 10.52 -8.19
C TRP A 394 -0.18 11.83 -8.66
N LEU A 395 -0.98 12.86 -8.98
CA LEU A 395 -0.50 14.18 -9.41
C LEU A 395 0.30 14.91 -8.31
N ALA A 396 0.00 14.62 -7.04
CA ALA A 396 0.74 15.19 -5.91
C ALA A 396 2.09 14.50 -5.64
N THR A 397 2.26 13.26 -6.12
CA THR A 397 3.44 12.44 -5.82
C THR A 397 4.30 12.10 -7.05
N ASN A 398 3.77 12.28 -8.26
CA ASN A 398 4.46 12.03 -9.53
C ASN A 398 4.28 13.21 -10.48
N GLY A 399 5.24 13.46 -11.34
CA GLY A 399 5.16 14.53 -12.34
C GLY A 399 6.42 14.64 -13.16
N GLN A 400 6.41 15.58 -14.11
CA GLN A 400 7.60 15.89 -14.90
C GLN A 400 8.67 16.54 -14.02
N PRO A 401 9.98 16.43 -14.37
CA PRO A 401 11.05 17.10 -13.64
C PRO A 401 10.79 18.61 -13.48
N GLY A 402 11.02 19.13 -12.26
CA GLY A 402 10.84 20.54 -11.93
C GLY A 402 9.45 20.93 -11.39
N VAL A 403 8.46 20.04 -11.47
CA VAL A 403 7.15 20.26 -10.83
C VAL A 403 7.31 20.31 -9.31
N ARG A 404 6.60 21.27 -8.69
CA ARG A 404 6.56 21.41 -7.22
C ARG A 404 5.11 21.45 -6.76
N ILE A 405 4.75 20.55 -5.86
CA ILE A 405 3.42 20.41 -5.29
C ILE A 405 3.51 20.56 -3.76
N ALA A 406 2.57 21.29 -3.17
CA ALA A 406 2.49 21.43 -1.72
C ALA A 406 2.26 20.07 -1.03
N ALA A 407 2.89 19.86 0.13
CA ALA A 407 2.77 18.61 0.88
C ALA A 407 1.32 18.24 1.22
N ALA A 408 0.50 19.24 1.54
CA ALA A 408 -0.92 19.05 1.85
C ALA A 408 -1.71 18.37 0.72
N GLU A 409 -1.32 18.54 -0.53
CA GLU A 409 -2.02 17.96 -1.69
C GLU A 409 -1.90 16.43 -1.78
N ARG A 410 -0.96 15.83 -1.04
CA ARG A 410 -0.79 14.37 -0.94
C ARG A 410 -1.82 13.68 -0.03
N TYR A 411 -2.75 14.47 0.53
CA TYR A 411 -3.76 13.98 1.47
C TYR A 411 -5.17 14.25 0.93
N PRO A 412 -5.64 13.48 -0.07
CA PRO A 412 -6.99 13.62 -0.59
C PRO A 412 -8.05 13.40 0.49
N SER A 413 -9.06 14.26 0.53
CA SER A 413 -10.25 14.13 1.39
C SER A 413 -11.50 14.08 0.52
N PRO A 414 -11.75 12.95 -0.19
CA PRO A 414 -12.90 12.82 -1.07
C PRO A 414 -14.22 12.82 -0.27
N SER A 415 -15.29 13.24 -0.94
CA SER A 415 -16.65 13.25 -0.35
C SER A 415 -17.30 11.86 -0.31
N TRP A 416 -16.50 10.79 -0.36
CA TRP A 416 -17.01 9.42 -0.24
C TRP A 416 -17.50 9.13 1.16
N ALA A 417 -18.52 8.28 1.26
CA ALA A 417 -19.00 7.80 2.54
C ALA A 417 -19.32 6.29 2.46
N PRO A 418 -19.16 5.56 3.57
CA PRO A 418 -19.63 4.18 3.64
C PRO A 418 -21.14 4.10 3.40
N VAL A 419 -21.62 2.99 2.81
CA VAL A 419 -23.06 2.82 2.49
C VAL A 419 -23.97 2.92 3.71
N ARG A 420 -23.48 2.70 4.90
CA ARG A 420 -24.22 2.81 6.18
C ARG A 420 -23.79 4.03 7.01
N GLY A 421 -23.10 5.00 6.38
CA GLY A 421 -22.55 6.17 7.07
C GLY A 421 -21.28 5.88 7.88
N TRP A 422 -20.66 6.94 8.35
CA TRP A 422 -19.40 6.86 9.10
C TRP A 422 -19.61 6.38 10.54
N ARG A 423 -18.85 5.39 10.95
CA ARG A 423 -18.73 4.86 12.32
C ARG A 423 -17.28 4.90 12.82
N VAL A 424 -16.36 5.12 11.92
CA VAL A 424 -14.96 5.40 12.18
C VAL A 424 -14.68 6.82 11.70
N LYS A 425 -13.81 7.55 12.40
CA LYS A 425 -13.43 8.91 11.97
C LYS A 425 -12.92 8.87 10.52
N PRO A 426 -13.45 9.69 9.58
CA PRO A 426 -13.04 9.70 8.18
C PRO A 426 -11.53 9.82 8.00
N ASP A 427 -10.89 10.69 8.81
CA ASP A 427 -9.43 10.89 8.80
C ASP A 427 -8.64 9.59 9.04
N LEU A 428 -9.13 8.73 9.95
CA LEU A 428 -8.49 7.44 10.20
C LEU A 428 -8.69 6.49 9.01
N ALA A 429 -9.86 6.46 8.40
CA ALA A 429 -10.09 5.65 7.20
C ALA A 429 -9.20 6.12 6.04
N PHE A 430 -9.12 7.42 5.77
CA PHE A 430 -8.24 7.98 4.74
C PHE A 430 -6.76 7.76 5.05
N ALA A 431 -6.37 7.79 6.33
CA ALA A 431 -5.01 7.46 6.75
C ALA A 431 -4.62 6.01 6.39
N HIS A 432 -5.55 5.06 6.55
CA HIS A 432 -5.37 3.69 6.08
C HIS A 432 -5.31 3.61 4.55
N ILE A 433 -6.21 4.29 3.82
CA ILE A 433 -6.29 4.26 2.35
C ILE A 433 -4.98 4.74 1.70
N ILE A 434 -4.33 5.77 2.23
CA ILE A 434 -2.99 6.18 1.74
C ILE A 434 -2.01 5.01 1.86
N GLN A 435 -2.00 4.32 2.99
CA GLN A 435 -1.04 3.24 3.23
C GLN A 435 -1.38 1.97 2.43
N GLU A 436 -2.67 1.69 2.22
CA GLU A 436 -3.16 0.47 1.57
C GLU A 436 -3.11 0.53 0.04
N SER A 437 -3.61 1.60 -0.54
CA SER A 437 -3.85 1.67 -1.99
C SER A 437 -3.37 2.94 -2.67
N ASN A 438 -2.96 3.97 -1.92
CA ASN A 438 -2.75 5.31 -2.47
C ASN A 438 -3.99 5.82 -3.24
N PHE A 439 -5.18 5.58 -2.69
CA PHE A 439 -6.49 5.92 -3.28
C PHE A 439 -6.84 5.20 -4.59
N ARG A 440 -6.21 4.09 -4.90
CA ARG A 440 -6.57 3.29 -6.09
C ARG A 440 -7.72 2.35 -5.78
N SER A 441 -8.93 2.66 -6.23
CA SER A 441 -10.12 1.82 -6.03
C SER A 441 -10.02 0.46 -6.71
N THR A 442 -9.20 0.34 -7.75
CA THR A 442 -8.98 -0.90 -8.51
C THR A 442 -7.75 -1.70 -8.04
N ALA A 443 -7.09 -1.29 -6.93
CA ALA A 443 -5.91 -1.99 -6.43
C ALA A 443 -6.24 -3.43 -6.03
N VAL A 444 -5.37 -4.37 -6.44
CA VAL A 444 -5.41 -5.76 -6.01
C VAL A 444 -4.02 -6.17 -5.57
N SER A 445 -3.89 -6.67 -4.33
CA SER A 445 -2.61 -7.14 -3.80
C SER A 445 -2.29 -8.58 -4.26
N PRO A 446 -1.03 -9.02 -4.20
CA PRO A 446 -0.67 -10.42 -4.46
C PRO A 446 -1.41 -11.42 -3.54
N ALA A 447 -1.81 -10.99 -2.35
CA ALA A 447 -2.59 -11.79 -1.40
C ALA A 447 -4.11 -11.73 -1.65
N GLY A 448 -4.56 -11.07 -2.72
CA GLY A 448 -5.97 -10.98 -3.11
C GLY A 448 -6.79 -9.97 -2.29
N ALA A 449 -6.15 -9.02 -1.61
CA ALA A 449 -6.85 -7.88 -1.02
C ALA A 449 -7.21 -6.85 -2.10
N VAL A 450 -8.40 -6.22 -2.01
CA VAL A 450 -8.99 -5.43 -3.10
C VAL A 450 -9.43 -4.05 -2.62
N GLY A 451 -9.25 -3.06 -3.49
CA GLY A 451 -9.81 -1.74 -3.39
C GLY A 451 -9.09 -0.79 -2.45
N LEU A 452 -9.75 0.29 -2.07
CA LEU A 452 -9.18 1.42 -1.33
C LEU A 452 -8.50 1.00 -0.02
N MET A 453 -9.20 0.22 0.80
CA MET A 453 -8.75 -0.23 2.12
C MET A 453 -8.17 -1.65 2.09
N GLN A 454 -7.89 -2.21 0.91
CA GLN A 454 -7.30 -3.54 0.72
C GLN A 454 -7.98 -4.64 1.54
N VAL A 455 -9.31 -4.70 1.43
CA VAL A 455 -10.10 -5.70 2.15
C VAL A 455 -10.08 -7.02 1.38
N ARG A 456 -9.84 -8.14 2.08
CA ARG A 456 -9.90 -9.47 1.45
C ARG A 456 -11.36 -9.88 1.24
N PRO A 457 -11.70 -10.54 0.11
CA PRO A 457 -13.09 -10.94 -0.18
C PRO A 457 -13.76 -11.74 0.95
N GLY A 458 -13.04 -12.67 1.58
CA GLY A 458 -13.55 -13.42 2.74
C GLY A 458 -13.90 -12.51 3.92
N SER A 459 -13.00 -11.57 4.27
CA SER A 459 -13.26 -10.61 5.35
C SER A 459 -14.43 -9.70 5.02
N ALA A 460 -14.54 -9.23 3.77
CA ALA A 460 -15.67 -8.40 3.33
C ALA A 460 -17.00 -9.16 3.40
N SER A 461 -17.01 -10.44 3.00
CA SER A 461 -18.19 -11.31 3.15
C SER A 461 -18.61 -11.47 4.60
N ASP A 462 -17.64 -11.70 5.51
CA ASP A 462 -17.92 -11.81 6.95
C ASP A 462 -18.54 -10.51 7.51
N GLU A 463 -17.98 -9.34 7.13
CA GLU A 463 -18.50 -8.04 7.56
C GLU A 463 -19.88 -7.74 6.97
N ALA A 464 -20.10 -8.09 5.69
CA ALA A 464 -21.41 -7.95 5.05
C ALA A 464 -22.47 -8.81 5.75
N ASN A 465 -22.16 -10.08 6.01
CA ASN A 465 -23.06 -11.01 6.71
C ASN A 465 -23.37 -10.51 8.12
N ALA A 466 -22.37 -10.05 8.87
CA ALA A 466 -22.56 -9.49 10.21
C ALA A 466 -23.44 -8.22 10.19
N ALA A 467 -23.44 -7.48 9.07
CA ALA A 467 -24.24 -6.28 8.87
C ALA A 467 -25.63 -6.54 8.23
N GLY A 468 -25.96 -7.80 7.89
CA GLY A 468 -27.19 -8.16 7.18
C GLY A 468 -27.21 -7.65 5.72
N MET A 469 -26.04 -7.47 5.11
CA MET A 469 -25.88 -6.99 3.74
C MET A 469 -25.55 -8.15 2.80
N SER A 470 -25.98 -8.05 1.53
CA SER A 470 -25.50 -8.94 0.48
C SER A 470 -24.08 -8.56 0.06
N PHE A 471 -23.23 -9.56 -0.19
CA PHE A 471 -21.87 -9.36 -0.67
C PHE A 471 -21.73 -9.78 -2.14
N SER A 472 -21.05 -8.95 -2.91
CA SER A 472 -20.54 -9.30 -4.25
C SER A 472 -19.05 -8.93 -4.32
N PRO A 473 -18.17 -9.78 -4.89
CA PRO A 473 -16.76 -9.43 -5.07
C PRO A 473 -16.53 -8.13 -5.85
N SER A 474 -17.41 -7.78 -6.78
CA SER A 474 -17.35 -6.52 -7.54
C SER A 474 -17.59 -5.28 -6.67
N SER A 475 -18.33 -5.40 -5.56
CA SER A 475 -18.56 -4.27 -4.64
C SER A 475 -17.27 -3.79 -3.96
N LEU A 476 -16.22 -4.60 -3.95
CA LEU A 476 -14.92 -4.19 -3.40
C LEU A 476 -14.22 -3.08 -4.22
N TYR A 477 -14.62 -2.88 -5.47
CA TYR A 477 -14.12 -1.79 -6.32
C TYR A 477 -14.91 -0.49 -6.14
N ASP A 478 -16.10 -0.57 -5.53
CA ASP A 478 -16.91 0.60 -5.21
C ASP A 478 -16.40 1.27 -3.92
N PRO A 479 -16.09 2.58 -3.94
CA PRO A 479 -15.57 3.29 -2.78
C PRO A 479 -16.45 3.18 -1.54
N SER A 480 -17.77 3.30 -1.67
CA SER A 480 -18.69 3.30 -0.53
C SER A 480 -18.81 1.94 0.14
N TYR A 481 -18.81 0.87 -0.64
CA TYR A 481 -18.79 -0.51 -0.11
C TYR A 481 -17.43 -0.89 0.46
N ASN A 482 -16.34 -0.51 -0.20
CA ASN A 482 -15.00 -0.79 0.29
C ASN A 482 -14.72 -0.08 1.63
N LEU A 483 -15.15 1.18 1.75
CA LEU A 483 -15.14 1.93 3.01
C LEU A 483 -16.01 1.26 4.09
N GLU A 484 -17.19 0.75 3.73
CA GLU A 484 -18.06 0.06 4.68
C GLU A 484 -17.39 -1.18 5.26
N TYR A 485 -16.82 -2.03 4.40
CA TYR A 485 -16.13 -3.24 4.86
C TYR A 485 -14.86 -2.91 5.64
N GLY A 486 -14.09 -1.91 5.19
CA GLY A 486 -12.87 -1.47 5.86
C GLY A 486 -13.14 -0.90 7.24
N GLN A 487 -14.13 0.00 7.39
CA GLN A 487 -14.46 0.53 8.71
C GLN A 487 -15.06 -0.52 9.65
N SER A 488 -15.87 -1.46 9.14
CA SER A 488 -16.40 -2.57 9.93
C SER A 488 -15.29 -3.46 10.46
N PHE A 489 -14.26 -3.70 9.62
CA PHE A 489 -13.07 -4.43 10.03
C PHE A 489 -12.27 -3.67 11.11
N ILE A 490 -12.09 -2.35 10.98
CA ILE A 490 -11.45 -1.52 12.02
C ILE A 490 -12.25 -1.61 13.34
N GLU A 491 -13.58 -1.49 13.31
CA GLU A 491 -14.42 -1.62 14.48
C GLU A 491 -14.32 -3.00 15.14
N ARG A 492 -14.22 -4.06 14.34
CA ARG A 492 -14.00 -5.41 14.85
C ARG A 492 -12.64 -5.52 15.54
N MET A 493 -11.57 -4.96 14.95
CA MET A 493 -10.25 -4.92 15.59
C MET A 493 -10.28 -4.11 16.89
N ARG A 494 -10.99 -2.99 16.92
CA ARG A 494 -11.17 -2.19 18.13
C ARG A 494 -11.83 -2.98 19.26
N ARG A 495 -12.87 -3.76 18.96
CA ARG A 495 -13.60 -4.60 19.95
C ARG A 495 -12.84 -5.83 20.41
N SER A 496 -11.74 -6.16 19.77
CA SER A 496 -10.90 -7.29 20.15
C SER A 496 -10.27 -7.07 21.54
N ALA A 497 -10.34 -8.09 22.40
CA ALA A 497 -9.70 -8.05 23.71
C ALA A 497 -8.17 -7.80 23.63
N TYR A 498 -7.55 -8.14 22.49
CA TYR A 498 -6.10 -8.00 22.28
C TYR A 498 -5.66 -6.54 22.06
N THR A 499 -6.57 -5.65 21.68
CA THR A 499 -6.24 -4.25 21.40
C THR A 499 -6.47 -3.32 22.59
N GLY A 500 -7.37 -3.66 23.49
CA GLY A 500 -7.71 -2.86 24.66
C GLY A 500 -8.12 -1.42 24.31
N ASP A 501 -8.79 -1.21 23.17
CA ASP A 501 -9.15 0.11 22.62
C ASP A 501 -7.95 1.06 22.38
N GLN A 502 -6.73 0.54 22.38
CA GLN A 502 -5.50 1.30 22.14
C GLN A 502 -5.26 1.48 20.65
N LEU A 503 -5.30 2.71 20.15
CA LEU A 503 -5.23 3.01 18.71
C LEU A 503 -4.05 2.36 17.98
N PRO A 504 -2.80 2.38 18.48
CA PRO A 504 -1.68 1.71 17.81
C PRO A 504 -1.89 0.20 17.65
N LYS A 505 -2.51 -0.46 18.64
CA LYS A 505 -2.83 -1.89 18.58
C LYS A 505 -3.99 -2.20 17.63
N VAL A 506 -4.97 -1.31 17.53
CA VAL A 506 -6.06 -1.43 16.54
C VAL A 506 -5.49 -1.35 15.12
N ILE A 507 -4.63 -0.36 14.86
CA ILE A 507 -3.94 -0.20 13.57
C ILE A 507 -3.06 -1.42 13.26
N ALA A 508 -2.30 -1.91 14.24
CA ALA A 508 -1.48 -3.11 14.08
C ALA A 508 -2.34 -4.35 13.77
N SER A 509 -3.51 -4.48 14.43
CA SER A 509 -4.44 -5.59 14.19
C SER A 509 -5.11 -5.53 12.82
N TYR A 510 -5.27 -4.34 12.25
CA TYR A 510 -5.75 -4.19 10.88
C TYR A 510 -4.80 -4.84 9.88
N ASN A 511 -3.50 -4.61 10.01
CA ASN A 511 -2.48 -5.12 9.11
C ASN A 511 -2.12 -6.60 9.40
N ALA A 512 -1.86 -6.96 10.66
CA ALA A 512 -1.35 -8.28 11.05
C ALA A 512 -2.43 -9.27 11.53
N GLY A 513 -3.64 -8.80 11.76
CA GLY A 513 -4.68 -9.54 12.47
C GLY A 513 -4.56 -9.44 14.00
N PRO A 514 -5.64 -9.77 14.75
CA PRO A 514 -5.67 -9.59 16.20
C PRO A 514 -4.82 -10.62 16.97
N LEU A 515 -4.67 -11.83 16.47
CA LEU A 515 -3.92 -12.90 17.17
C LEU A 515 -2.42 -12.60 17.32
N PRO A 516 -1.69 -12.15 16.30
CA PRO A 516 -0.31 -11.67 16.47
C PRO A 516 -0.21 -10.55 17.50
N VAL A 517 -1.11 -9.55 17.45
CA VAL A 517 -1.12 -8.43 18.41
C VAL A 517 -1.33 -8.92 19.85
N GLY A 518 -2.18 -9.93 20.04
CA GLY A 518 -2.34 -10.60 21.33
C GLY A 518 -1.03 -11.23 21.85
N ARG A 519 -0.26 -11.88 20.97
CA ARG A 519 1.05 -12.44 21.33
C ARG A 519 2.07 -11.34 21.67
N TRP A 520 1.97 -10.17 21.04
CA TRP A 520 2.85 -9.02 21.30
C TRP A 520 2.53 -8.27 22.61
N SER A 521 1.52 -8.72 23.37
CA SER A 521 1.24 -8.19 24.72
C SER A 521 2.37 -8.46 25.72
N THR A 522 3.26 -9.43 25.44
CA THR A 522 4.42 -9.78 26.26
C THR A 522 5.67 -8.95 25.94
N ILE A 523 5.63 -8.06 24.94
CA ILE A 523 6.75 -7.18 24.61
C ILE A 523 7.11 -6.34 25.84
N PRO A 524 8.40 -6.29 26.27
CA PRO A 524 8.82 -5.51 27.42
C PRO A 524 8.88 -4.01 27.09
N ASP A 525 7.72 -3.40 26.92
CA ASP A 525 7.55 -2.00 26.53
C ASP A 525 7.59 -1.00 27.70
N LYS A 526 7.63 -1.49 28.93
CA LYS A 526 7.61 -0.66 30.15
C LYS A 526 6.43 0.34 30.21
N GLY A 527 5.33 0.02 29.54
CA GLY A 527 4.15 0.88 29.43
C GLY A 527 4.30 2.01 28.39
N ASP A 528 5.37 2.04 27.61
CA ASP A 528 5.67 3.05 26.60
C ASP A 528 5.17 2.61 25.21
N PRO A 529 4.14 3.28 24.67
CA PRO A 529 3.59 2.92 23.35
C PRO A 529 4.61 3.06 22.21
N LEU A 530 5.56 3.99 22.29
CA LEU A 530 6.57 4.15 21.25
C LEU A 530 7.56 2.98 21.26
N LEU A 531 7.93 2.50 22.46
CA LEU A 531 8.79 1.32 22.59
C LEU A 531 8.06 0.06 22.09
N TRP A 532 6.75 -0.07 22.38
CA TRP A 532 5.95 -1.17 21.85
C TRP A 532 5.93 -1.15 20.32
N ILE A 533 5.62 0.01 19.70
CA ILE A 533 5.58 0.17 18.23
C ILE A 533 6.92 -0.29 17.62
N GLU A 534 8.05 0.17 18.16
CA GLU A 534 9.38 -0.16 17.63
C GLU A 534 9.80 -1.61 17.90
N SER A 535 9.09 -2.30 18.80
CA SER A 535 9.37 -3.68 19.17
C SER A 535 8.44 -4.70 18.50
N VAL A 536 7.49 -4.26 17.68
CA VAL A 536 6.60 -5.15 16.92
C VAL A 536 7.44 -6.08 16.03
N PRO A 537 7.31 -7.43 16.19
CA PRO A 537 8.16 -8.38 15.47
C PRO A 537 8.04 -8.30 13.95
N TYR A 538 6.82 -8.13 13.42
CA TYR A 538 6.58 -8.04 11.99
C TYR A 538 7.02 -6.67 11.47
N TRP A 539 8.05 -6.66 10.61
CA TRP A 539 8.63 -5.42 10.08
C TRP A 539 7.60 -4.57 9.33
N GLU A 540 6.70 -5.20 8.57
CA GLU A 540 5.65 -4.53 7.84
C GLU A 540 4.71 -3.79 8.79
N THR A 541 4.20 -4.47 9.81
CA THR A 541 3.30 -3.88 10.81
C THR A 541 3.99 -2.80 11.64
N ARG A 542 5.27 -3.02 12.01
CA ARG A 542 6.10 -2.04 12.71
C ARG A 542 6.24 -0.72 11.95
N TYR A 543 6.24 -0.77 10.60
CA TYR A 543 6.32 0.43 9.77
C TYR A 543 4.93 0.97 9.39
N TYR A 544 3.94 0.10 9.33
CA TYR A 544 2.55 0.45 9.04
C TYR A 544 1.94 1.34 10.12
N VAL A 545 2.11 0.98 11.39
CA VAL A 545 1.51 1.73 12.52
C VAL A 545 1.94 3.20 12.54
N PRO A 546 3.23 3.55 12.53
CA PRO A 546 3.67 4.95 12.46
C PRO A 546 3.17 5.68 11.21
N ALA A 547 3.11 5.00 10.06
CA ALA A 547 2.65 5.61 8.81
C ALA A 547 1.17 6.00 8.87
N VAL A 548 0.30 5.10 9.36
CA VAL A 548 -1.13 5.39 9.54
C VAL A 548 -1.35 6.47 10.61
N MET A 549 -0.66 6.38 11.75
CA MET A 549 -0.75 7.39 12.82
C MET A 549 -0.35 8.78 12.30
N ARG A 550 0.77 8.89 11.58
CA ARG A 550 1.22 10.12 10.96
C ARG A 550 0.18 10.67 9.97
N ASN A 551 -0.38 9.82 9.09
CA ASN A 551 -1.39 10.23 8.13
C ASN A 551 -2.63 10.77 8.84
N LEU A 552 -3.09 10.10 9.92
CA LEU A 552 -4.19 10.57 10.75
C LEU A 552 -3.92 11.98 11.29
N TRP A 553 -2.75 12.22 11.87
CA TRP A 553 -2.39 13.54 12.42
C TRP A 553 -2.35 14.62 11.35
N VAL A 554 -1.87 14.28 10.15
CA VAL A 554 -1.86 15.24 9.05
C VAL A 554 -3.28 15.57 8.61
N TYR A 555 -4.19 14.58 8.48
CA TYR A 555 -5.60 14.85 8.18
C TYR A 555 -6.27 15.72 9.24
N GLU A 556 -6.11 15.37 10.51
CA GLU A 556 -6.61 16.19 11.63
C GLU A 556 -6.09 17.62 11.57
N GLY A 557 -4.80 17.79 11.27
CA GLY A 557 -4.18 19.10 11.13
C GLY A 557 -4.71 19.90 9.94
N LEU A 558 -4.92 19.27 8.79
CA LEU A 558 -5.50 19.90 7.59
C LEU A 558 -6.97 20.27 7.80
N GLY A 559 -7.72 19.46 8.54
CA GLY A 559 -9.09 19.74 8.98
C GLY A 559 -9.19 20.78 10.10
N ASN A 560 -8.07 21.30 10.58
CA ASN A 560 -8.01 22.22 11.73
C ASN A 560 -8.60 21.59 13.02
N GLU A 561 -8.49 20.26 13.14
CA GLU A 561 -8.98 19.50 14.28
C GLU A 561 -7.87 19.26 15.34
N PRO A 562 -8.27 18.99 16.60
CA PRO A 562 -7.31 18.54 17.61
C PRO A 562 -6.66 17.21 17.25
N GLN A 563 -5.40 17.02 17.63
CA GLN A 563 -4.59 15.82 17.42
C GLN A 563 -4.34 15.06 18.75
N PRO A 564 -5.37 14.50 19.40
CA PRO A 564 -5.26 13.96 20.76
C PRO A 564 -4.30 12.77 20.85
N SER A 565 -4.25 11.92 19.81
CA SER A 565 -3.35 10.78 19.79
C SER A 565 -1.88 11.18 19.61
N LEU A 566 -1.58 12.25 18.87
CA LEU A 566 -0.25 12.83 18.77
C LEU A 566 0.21 13.35 20.13
N LYS A 567 -0.64 14.12 20.81
CA LYS A 567 -0.33 14.67 22.15
C LYS A 567 -0.07 13.59 23.19
N LEU A 568 -0.89 12.53 23.22
CA LEU A 568 -0.70 11.41 24.16
C LEU A 568 0.60 10.65 23.87
N LEU A 569 0.90 10.36 22.60
CA LEU A 569 2.16 9.68 22.25
C LEU A 569 3.39 10.53 22.55
N ALA A 570 3.33 11.85 22.33
CA ALA A 570 4.42 12.77 22.73
C ALA A 570 4.64 12.77 24.26
N GLN A 571 3.62 12.44 25.04
CA GLN A 571 3.69 12.25 26.49
C GLN A 571 4.00 10.80 26.90
N HIS A 572 4.33 9.93 25.94
CA HIS A 572 4.58 8.49 26.13
C HIS A 572 3.38 7.74 26.76
N ARG A 573 2.17 8.16 26.43
CA ARG A 573 0.92 7.59 26.92
C ARG A 573 0.16 6.91 25.77
N TRP A 574 -0.48 5.80 26.07
CA TRP A 574 -1.30 5.07 25.11
C TRP A 574 -2.51 5.90 24.68
N PRO A 575 -2.64 6.21 23.38
CA PRO A 575 -3.85 6.85 22.87
C PRO A 575 -4.96 5.81 22.69
N GLY A 576 -6.17 6.19 23.11
CA GLY A 576 -7.39 5.44 22.82
C GLY A 576 -7.85 5.63 21.37
N PHE A 577 -8.82 4.82 20.96
CA PHE A 577 -9.43 4.93 19.64
C PHE A 577 -10.21 6.26 19.50
N PRO A 578 -10.06 7.01 18.38
CA PRO A 578 -10.74 8.29 18.22
C PRO A 578 -12.26 8.11 18.09
N ALA A 579 -13.01 8.95 18.80
CA ALA A 579 -14.46 8.99 18.66
C ALA A 579 -14.87 9.62 17.32
N VAL A 580 -15.96 9.11 16.73
CA VAL A 580 -16.65 9.78 15.62
C VAL A 580 -17.40 10.97 16.22
N ARG A 581 -17.19 12.16 15.68
CA ARG A 581 -17.93 13.37 16.07
C ARG A 581 -19.14 13.59 15.17
#